data_46d352e60d029542fa22ead67ba7ccfd
#
_entry.id   46d352e60d029542fa22ead67ba7ccfd
#
_cell.length_a   1.000
_cell.length_b   1.000
_cell.length_c   1.000
_cell.angle_alpha   90.00
_cell.angle_beta   90.00
_cell.angle_gamma   90.00
#
_symmetry.space_group_name_H-M   'P 1'
#
loop_
_entity.id
_entity.type
_entity.pdbx_description
1 polymer ?
#
loop_
_entity_poly.entity_id
_entity_poly.type
_entity_poly.pdbx_seq_one_letter_code
_entity_poly.pdbx_strand_id
1 'polypeptide(L)'
;MNILRKNRKIFKVLFLTFFTILIAIIFYQLYQSTGMFQASKIDSQDINAWPRTGELITGSEGFTYAGKKDTCWLLIHSYSASPAEMRGLADKIYETFGDTIVGIRLHGHGELPSRLEDKNLYSWYPQVEAELEEGLMSCSALNVVGSSLGAVLALRLAEDYELKNIYLVNPFITKSSSWYKVLPFELRLRLFSQIYRYDKKTKIANINDPSGLQQHIAYWNLPYAPLRTSLPFIRETRSRLFEITEPIFIAHARTDSVASPSGANEIYGSVQSKEKEILWLSRSNHVLLMDYEKEEVISNIISFEERFR
;
A
#
# COMPACT_ATOMS: atom_id res chain seq x y z
N MET A 1 -5.28 13.22 60.20
CA MET A 1 -4.01 12.63 59.78
C MET A 1 -4.17 11.23 59.10
N ASN A 2 -5.12 10.39 59.52
CA ASN A 2 -5.32 9.05 58.94
C ASN A 2 -5.91 9.02 57.50
N ILE A 3 -6.78 9.93 57.14
CA ILE A 3 -7.42 9.97 55.81
C ILE A 3 -6.40 10.31 54.72
N LEU A 4 -5.50 11.26 54.97
CA LEU A 4 -4.45 11.64 53.99
C LEU A 4 -3.43 10.51 53.76
N ARG A 5 -3.12 9.73 54.80
CA ARG A 5 -2.25 8.53 54.66
C ARG A 5 -2.94 7.40 53.89
N LYS A 6 -4.25 7.20 54.07
CA LYS A 6 -5.04 6.20 53.32
C LYS A 6 -5.13 6.56 51.85
N ASN A 7 -5.40 7.82 51.52
CA ASN A 7 -5.45 8.30 50.12
C ASN A 7 -4.09 8.19 49.43
N ARG A 8 -2.98 8.47 50.10
CA ARG A 8 -1.60 8.25 49.56
C ARG A 8 -1.30 6.78 49.27
N LYS A 9 -1.78 5.85 50.13
CA LYS A 9 -1.60 4.40 49.85
C LYS A 9 -2.44 3.96 48.64
N ILE A 10 -3.69 4.40 48.58
CA ILE A 10 -4.56 4.09 47.42
C ILE A 10 -3.97 4.64 46.14
N PHE A 11 -3.49 5.89 46.13
CA PHE A 11 -2.85 6.50 44.96
C PHE A 11 -1.56 5.75 44.51
N LYS A 12 -0.73 5.31 45.48
CA LYS A 12 0.44 4.49 45.18
C LYS A 12 0.06 3.14 44.55
N VAL A 13 -0.97 2.49 45.09
CA VAL A 13 -1.44 1.20 44.54
C VAL A 13 -1.98 1.39 43.14
N LEU A 14 -2.85 2.39 42.90
CA LEU A 14 -3.40 2.70 41.58
C LEU A 14 -2.29 3.06 40.58
N PHE A 15 -1.29 3.84 41.02
CA PHE A 15 -0.14 4.20 40.17
C PHE A 15 0.72 2.98 39.82
N LEU A 16 1.03 2.11 40.78
CA LEU A 16 1.75 0.85 40.53
C LEU A 16 0.96 -0.06 39.59
N THR A 17 -0.34 -0.23 39.82
CA THR A 17 -1.19 -1.07 38.97
C THR A 17 -1.24 -0.54 37.55
N PHE A 18 -1.41 0.78 37.37
CA PHE A 18 -1.35 1.42 36.06
C PHE A 18 -0.01 1.20 35.36
N PHE A 19 1.10 1.35 36.10
CA PHE A 19 2.44 1.16 35.55
C PHE A 19 2.71 -0.30 35.18
N THR A 20 2.21 -1.25 35.99
CA THR A 20 2.33 -2.70 35.71
C THR A 20 1.51 -3.09 34.49
N ILE A 21 0.28 -2.55 34.35
CA ILE A 21 -0.55 -2.76 33.15
C ILE A 21 0.11 -2.15 31.91
N LEU A 22 0.67 -0.96 32.02
CA LEU A 22 1.38 -0.31 30.92
C LEU A 22 2.60 -1.12 30.47
N ILE A 23 3.39 -1.62 31.44
CA ILE A 23 4.52 -2.51 31.17
C ILE A 23 4.05 -3.82 30.51
N ALA A 24 2.97 -4.42 31.02
CA ALA A 24 2.41 -5.65 30.44
C ALA A 24 1.89 -5.42 29.01
N ILE A 25 1.27 -4.29 28.72
CA ILE A 25 0.85 -3.89 27.37
C ILE A 25 2.06 -3.70 26.46
N ILE A 26 3.11 -3.05 26.94
CA ILE A 26 4.36 -2.85 26.19
C ILE A 26 5.02 -4.23 25.91
N PHE A 27 5.11 -5.10 26.93
CA PHE A 27 5.62 -6.46 26.75
C PHE A 27 4.74 -7.31 25.82
N TYR A 28 3.42 -7.19 25.89
CA TYR A 28 2.50 -7.87 24.99
C TYR A 28 2.66 -7.36 23.54
N GLN A 29 2.80 -6.05 23.36
CA GLN A 29 3.08 -5.48 22.04
C GLN A 29 4.46 -5.88 21.51
N LEU A 30 5.46 -5.93 22.38
CA LEU A 30 6.77 -6.50 22.07
C LEU A 30 6.65 -7.99 21.72
N TYR A 31 5.89 -8.76 22.45
CA TYR A 31 5.64 -10.19 22.18
C TYR A 31 4.87 -10.42 20.88
N GLN A 32 3.82 -9.65 20.60
CA GLN A 32 3.13 -9.66 19.30
C GLN A 32 4.05 -9.23 18.15
N SER A 33 5.08 -8.46 18.46
CA SER A 33 6.13 -8.09 17.53
C SER A 33 7.35 -9.04 17.56
N THR A 34 7.33 -10.12 18.36
CA THR A 34 8.44 -11.10 18.47
C THR A 34 8.55 -12.05 17.27
N GLY A 35 7.57 -12.10 16.39
CA GLY A 35 7.81 -12.52 15.01
C GLY A 35 8.99 -11.76 14.39
N MET A 36 9.18 -10.50 14.77
CA MET A 36 10.28 -9.62 14.38
C MET A 36 11.65 -10.07 14.90
N PHE A 37 11.78 -10.66 16.09
CA PHE A 37 13.08 -11.16 16.59
C PHE A 37 13.66 -12.28 15.73
N GLN A 38 12.81 -13.05 15.08
CA GLN A 38 13.23 -14.10 14.16
C GLN A 38 13.57 -13.56 12.76
N ALA A 39 13.22 -12.32 12.45
CA ALA A 39 13.38 -11.70 11.15
C ALA A 39 14.68 -10.88 11.01
N SER A 40 15.72 -11.18 11.79
CA SER A 40 17.07 -10.64 11.53
C SER A 40 17.69 -11.23 10.26
N LYS A 41 17.11 -12.31 9.73
CA LYS A 41 17.52 -12.99 8.49
C LYS A 41 16.29 -13.33 7.66
N ILE A 42 16.41 -13.24 6.34
CA ILE A 42 15.47 -13.79 5.38
C ILE A 42 15.42 -15.29 5.61
N ASP A 43 14.24 -15.84 5.89
CA ASP A 43 14.08 -17.25 6.16
C ASP A 43 13.75 -18.04 4.88
N SER A 44 13.69 -19.37 5.05
CA SER A 44 13.35 -20.28 3.95
C SER A 44 11.95 -20.03 3.35
N GLN A 45 11.05 -19.37 4.08
CA GLN A 45 9.73 -19.03 3.55
C GLN A 45 9.83 -18.05 2.39
N ASP A 46 10.63 -16.97 2.50
CA ASP A 46 10.80 -16.02 1.38
C ASP A 46 11.63 -16.60 0.23
N ILE A 47 12.61 -17.48 0.55
CA ILE A 47 13.47 -18.08 -0.48
C ILE A 47 12.68 -19.09 -1.33
N ASN A 48 11.83 -19.89 -0.68
CA ASN A 48 11.18 -21.06 -1.29
C ASN A 48 9.67 -20.87 -1.54
N ALA A 49 9.09 -19.70 -1.18
CA ALA A 49 7.65 -19.45 -1.32
C ALA A 49 7.17 -19.54 -2.77
N TRP A 50 8.03 -19.12 -3.70
CA TRP A 50 7.68 -18.96 -5.11
C TRP A 50 8.74 -19.55 -6.03
N PRO A 51 8.34 -20.12 -7.20
CA PRO A 51 9.26 -20.46 -8.27
C PRO A 51 10.05 -19.23 -8.71
N ARG A 52 11.31 -19.43 -9.12
CA ARG A 52 12.20 -18.34 -9.53
C ARG A 52 12.86 -18.63 -10.88
N THR A 53 13.05 -17.56 -11.64
CA THR A 53 13.92 -17.53 -12.81
C THR A 53 15.10 -16.60 -12.48
N GLY A 54 16.25 -17.18 -12.13
CA GLY A 54 17.36 -16.42 -11.55
C GLY A 54 17.00 -15.86 -10.17
N GLU A 55 17.19 -14.56 -9.97
CA GLU A 55 16.83 -13.87 -8.71
C GLU A 55 15.34 -13.49 -8.66
N LEU A 56 14.64 -13.45 -9.79
CA LEU A 56 13.27 -12.97 -9.91
C LEU A 56 12.25 -14.08 -9.63
N ILE A 57 11.22 -13.79 -8.88
CA ILE A 57 10.05 -14.66 -8.70
C ILE A 57 9.30 -14.73 -10.04
N THR A 58 9.07 -15.94 -10.54
CA THR A 58 8.34 -16.16 -11.79
C THR A 58 6.93 -15.60 -11.70
N GLY A 59 6.52 -14.77 -12.66
CA GLY A 59 5.22 -14.09 -12.68
C GLY A 59 5.22 -12.71 -12.01
N SER A 60 6.35 -12.29 -11.38
CA SER A 60 6.49 -10.97 -10.78
C SER A 60 7.06 -9.90 -11.72
N GLU A 61 7.32 -10.26 -12.97
CA GLU A 61 7.86 -9.37 -13.99
C GLU A 61 6.90 -8.21 -14.29
N GLY A 62 7.46 -7.04 -14.66
CA GLY A 62 6.69 -6.00 -15.33
C GLY A 62 6.09 -6.52 -16.64
N PHE A 63 5.04 -5.89 -17.12
CA PHE A 63 4.39 -6.28 -18.37
C PHE A 63 3.94 -5.07 -19.18
N THR A 64 3.87 -5.28 -20.50
CA THR A 64 3.34 -4.28 -21.42
C THR A 64 2.35 -4.96 -22.37
N TYR A 65 1.14 -4.40 -22.46
CA TYR A 65 0.14 -4.76 -23.46
C TYR A 65 0.17 -3.67 -24.52
N ALA A 66 0.74 -3.99 -25.68
CA ALA A 66 0.80 -3.06 -26.79
C ALA A 66 -0.60 -2.92 -27.44
N GLY A 67 -1.10 -1.72 -27.50
CA GLY A 67 -2.43 -1.40 -28.02
C GLY A 67 -2.49 -0.01 -28.63
N LYS A 68 -3.69 0.58 -28.60
CA LYS A 68 -3.91 1.97 -29.04
C LYS A 68 -3.16 2.94 -28.12
N LYS A 69 -2.79 4.10 -28.69
CA LYS A 69 -2.08 5.18 -27.98
C LYS A 69 -2.93 6.44 -27.79
N ASP A 70 -4.22 6.37 -28.07
CA ASP A 70 -5.16 7.46 -27.77
C ASP A 70 -5.29 7.65 -26.25
N THR A 71 -5.36 6.54 -25.51
CA THR A 71 -5.26 6.51 -24.05
C THR A 71 -4.33 5.37 -23.65
N CYS A 72 -3.39 5.66 -22.76
CA CYS A 72 -2.49 4.65 -22.19
C CYS A 72 -2.70 4.54 -20.68
N TRP A 73 -2.25 3.43 -20.11
CA TRP A 73 -2.42 3.13 -18.69
C TRP A 73 -1.10 2.75 -18.04
N LEU A 74 -0.78 3.40 -16.93
CA LEU A 74 0.32 3.03 -16.06
C LEU A 74 -0.24 2.43 -14.77
N LEU A 75 0.11 1.17 -14.49
CA LEU A 75 -0.34 0.42 -13.32
C LEU A 75 0.80 0.25 -12.32
N ILE A 76 0.63 0.75 -11.09
CA ILE A 76 1.65 0.78 -10.04
C ILE A 76 1.18 -0.09 -8.87
N HIS A 77 1.89 -1.20 -8.64
CA HIS A 77 1.53 -2.18 -7.62
C HIS A 77 1.86 -1.75 -6.19
N SER A 78 1.39 -2.54 -5.22
CA SER A 78 1.58 -2.33 -3.78
C SER A 78 3.01 -2.63 -3.31
N TYR A 79 3.37 -2.05 -2.16
CA TYR A 79 4.60 -2.42 -1.45
C TYR A 79 4.59 -3.89 -1.03
N SER A 80 5.71 -4.57 -1.22
CA SER A 80 5.92 -6.01 -0.98
C SER A 80 5.12 -6.96 -1.88
N ALA A 81 4.42 -6.45 -2.87
CA ALA A 81 3.73 -7.22 -3.91
C ALA A 81 4.52 -7.23 -5.24
N SER A 82 3.84 -7.40 -6.34
CA SER A 82 4.41 -7.37 -7.68
C SER A 82 3.36 -6.94 -8.71
N PRO A 83 3.73 -6.63 -9.97
CA PRO A 83 2.77 -6.33 -11.03
C PRO A 83 1.71 -7.41 -11.26
N ALA A 84 1.93 -8.63 -10.78
CA ALA A 84 0.96 -9.72 -10.89
C ALA A 84 -0.41 -9.35 -10.31
N GLU A 85 -0.48 -8.52 -9.26
CA GLU A 85 -1.75 -8.10 -8.66
C GLU A 85 -2.59 -7.20 -9.59
N MET A 86 -1.95 -6.58 -10.60
CA MET A 86 -2.59 -5.67 -11.55
C MET A 86 -3.06 -6.37 -12.83
N ARG A 87 -2.64 -7.63 -13.09
CA ARG A 87 -2.90 -8.31 -14.36
C ARG A 87 -4.39 -8.45 -14.67
N GLY A 88 -5.22 -8.84 -13.70
CA GLY A 88 -6.66 -8.97 -13.92
C GLY A 88 -7.34 -7.67 -14.35
N LEU A 89 -6.90 -6.53 -13.77
CA LEU A 89 -7.35 -5.21 -14.22
C LEU A 89 -6.82 -4.88 -15.62
N ALA A 90 -5.54 -5.15 -15.88
CA ALA A 90 -4.93 -4.91 -17.19
C ALA A 90 -5.62 -5.72 -18.31
N ASP A 91 -5.89 -7.01 -18.06
CA ASP A 91 -6.62 -7.88 -18.99
C ASP A 91 -7.97 -7.26 -19.35
N LYS A 92 -8.73 -6.80 -18.34
CA LYS A 92 -10.04 -6.22 -18.56
C LYS A 92 -10.01 -4.88 -19.28
N ILE A 93 -9.05 -4.01 -18.96
CA ILE A 93 -8.84 -2.75 -19.70
C ILE A 93 -8.50 -3.05 -21.17
N TYR A 94 -7.60 -3.99 -21.41
CA TYR A 94 -7.19 -4.36 -22.76
C TYR A 94 -8.32 -4.97 -23.58
N GLU A 95 -9.07 -5.90 -22.99
CA GLU A 95 -10.26 -6.50 -23.60
C GLU A 95 -11.32 -5.46 -23.98
N THR A 96 -11.53 -4.47 -23.10
CA THR A 96 -12.61 -3.49 -23.30
C THR A 96 -12.22 -2.38 -24.27
N PHE A 97 -10.98 -1.86 -24.16
CA PHE A 97 -10.58 -0.64 -24.87
C PHE A 97 -9.50 -0.87 -25.93
N GLY A 98 -8.70 -1.92 -25.77
CA GLY A 98 -7.55 -2.19 -26.65
C GLY A 98 -6.42 -1.15 -26.47
N ASP A 99 -6.32 -0.51 -25.30
CA ASP A 99 -5.34 0.52 -24.99
C ASP A 99 -3.95 -0.07 -24.70
N THR A 100 -2.90 0.74 -24.83
CA THR A 100 -1.58 0.39 -24.33
C THR A 100 -1.56 0.46 -22.81
N ILE A 101 -1.03 -0.61 -22.18
CA ILE A 101 -0.98 -0.75 -20.72
C ILE A 101 0.43 -1.15 -20.31
N VAL A 102 0.98 -0.47 -19.31
CA VAL A 102 2.24 -0.81 -18.66
C VAL A 102 2.00 -1.12 -17.20
N GLY A 103 2.32 -2.34 -16.77
CA GLY A 103 2.40 -2.73 -15.37
C GLY A 103 3.85 -2.72 -14.92
N ILE A 104 4.25 -1.64 -14.25
CA ILE A 104 5.64 -1.42 -13.82
C ILE A 104 6.01 -2.33 -12.65
N ARG A 105 7.18 -2.96 -12.69
CA ARG A 105 7.79 -3.61 -11.53
C ARG A 105 8.74 -2.64 -10.82
N LEU A 106 8.34 -2.14 -9.67
CA LEU A 106 9.18 -1.26 -8.86
C LEU A 106 10.47 -1.97 -8.43
N HIS A 107 11.60 -1.30 -8.51
CA HIS A 107 12.91 -1.86 -8.20
C HIS A 107 12.96 -2.56 -6.85
N GLY A 108 13.55 -3.76 -6.80
CA GLY A 108 13.66 -4.62 -5.63
C GLY A 108 12.45 -5.51 -5.38
N HIS A 109 11.29 -5.24 -6.01
CA HIS A 109 10.12 -6.12 -5.91
C HIS A 109 10.25 -7.33 -6.84
N GLY A 110 9.64 -8.46 -6.43
CA GLY A 110 9.75 -9.72 -7.15
C GLY A 110 11.09 -10.44 -6.94
N GLU A 111 12.02 -9.86 -6.18
CA GLU A 111 13.31 -10.43 -5.82
C GLU A 111 13.31 -10.94 -4.37
N LEU A 112 14.44 -11.04 -3.69
CA LEU A 112 14.47 -11.29 -2.24
C LEU A 112 14.13 -10.02 -1.45
N PRO A 113 13.51 -10.12 -0.27
CA PRO A 113 13.17 -8.95 0.55
C PRO A 113 14.34 -8.01 0.84
N SER A 114 15.57 -8.53 0.88
CA SER A 114 16.79 -7.73 1.07
C SER A 114 17.04 -6.72 -0.05
N ARG A 115 16.53 -6.96 -1.26
CA ARG A 115 16.64 -6.03 -2.39
C ARG A 115 15.76 -4.78 -2.23
N LEU A 116 14.83 -4.82 -1.27
CA LEU A 116 13.99 -3.66 -0.94
C LEU A 116 14.62 -2.72 0.11
N GLU A 117 15.59 -3.19 0.89
CA GLU A 117 16.02 -2.50 2.12
C GLU A 117 16.55 -1.07 1.91
N ASP A 118 17.19 -0.82 0.78
CA ASP A 118 17.71 0.49 0.38
C ASP A 118 16.75 1.27 -0.53
N LYS A 119 15.56 0.73 -0.81
CA LYS A 119 14.54 1.36 -1.66
C LYS A 119 13.51 2.11 -0.82
N ASN A 120 12.83 3.06 -1.44
CA ASN A 120 11.71 3.80 -0.84
C ASN A 120 10.98 4.60 -1.94
N LEU A 121 9.96 5.38 -1.57
CA LEU A 121 9.19 6.17 -2.53
C LEU A 121 10.06 7.19 -3.29
N TYR A 122 11.11 7.77 -2.68
CA TYR A 122 12.03 8.66 -3.39
C TYR A 122 12.88 7.96 -4.46
N SER A 123 13.16 6.65 -4.31
CA SER A 123 13.89 5.87 -5.31
C SER A 123 12.97 5.24 -6.35
N TRP A 124 11.70 4.97 -6.01
CA TRP A 124 10.72 4.44 -6.96
C TRP A 124 10.07 5.52 -7.81
N TYR A 125 9.91 6.73 -7.29
CA TYR A 125 9.28 7.82 -8.04
C TYR A 125 10.02 8.14 -9.36
N PRO A 126 11.36 8.37 -9.38
CA PRO A 126 12.10 8.55 -10.63
C PRO A 126 11.99 7.38 -11.61
N GLN A 127 11.83 6.15 -11.12
CA GLN A 127 11.58 4.99 -11.99
C GLN A 127 10.21 5.07 -12.68
N VAL A 128 9.19 5.52 -11.94
CA VAL A 128 7.83 5.70 -12.47
C VAL A 128 7.79 6.87 -13.46
N GLU A 129 8.50 7.97 -13.16
CA GLU A 129 8.67 9.10 -14.07
C GLU A 129 9.34 8.68 -15.38
N ALA A 130 10.45 7.93 -15.31
CA ALA A 130 11.14 7.44 -16.50
C ALA A 130 10.24 6.55 -17.37
N GLU A 131 9.45 5.65 -16.78
CA GLU A 131 8.50 4.83 -17.51
C GLU A 131 7.43 5.67 -18.22
N LEU A 132 6.97 6.74 -17.57
CA LEU A 132 6.04 7.69 -18.16
C LEU A 132 6.69 8.42 -19.33
N GLU A 133 7.88 9.00 -19.14
CA GLU A 133 8.56 9.83 -20.13
C GLU A 133 9.03 9.00 -21.34
N GLU A 134 9.61 7.81 -21.14
CA GLU A 134 10.17 6.99 -22.19
C GLU A 134 9.11 6.14 -22.92
N GLY A 135 8.14 5.61 -22.16
CA GLY A 135 7.17 4.63 -22.69
C GLY A 135 5.82 5.25 -23.08
N LEU A 136 5.33 6.22 -22.32
CA LEU A 136 3.94 6.68 -22.38
C LEU A 136 3.75 8.12 -22.86
N MET A 137 4.80 8.94 -22.96
CA MET A 137 4.71 10.30 -23.51
C MET A 137 4.25 10.35 -24.98
N SER A 138 4.34 9.24 -25.70
CA SER A 138 3.80 9.13 -27.06
C SER A 138 2.29 8.90 -27.10
N CYS A 139 1.63 8.74 -25.95
CA CYS A 139 0.19 8.58 -25.86
C CYS A 139 -0.50 9.96 -25.79
N SER A 140 -1.70 10.07 -26.36
CA SER A 140 -2.45 11.33 -26.35
C SER A 140 -3.02 11.66 -24.97
N ALA A 141 -3.29 10.63 -24.14
CA ALA A 141 -3.78 10.77 -22.79
C ALA A 141 -3.26 9.63 -21.91
N LEU A 142 -3.08 9.89 -20.63
CA LEU A 142 -2.53 8.91 -19.68
C LEU A 142 -3.44 8.74 -18.45
N ASN A 143 -3.84 7.51 -18.21
CA ASN A 143 -4.47 7.05 -16.98
C ASN A 143 -3.44 6.41 -16.06
N VAL A 144 -3.51 6.70 -14.76
CA VAL A 144 -2.63 6.09 -13.76
C VAL A 144 -3.47 5.35 -12.73
N VAL A 145 -3.12 4.09 -12.47
CA VAL A 145 -3.71 3.26 -11.41
C VAL A 145 -2.64 2.98 -10.36
N GLY A 146 -2.91 3.29 -9.11
CA GLY A 146 -2.02 2.97 -8.00
C GLY A 146 -2.71 2.16 -6.91
N SER A 147 -2.04 1.09 -6.44
CA SER A 147 -2.51 0.27 -5.31
C SER A 147 -1.65 0.53 -4.07
N SER A 148 -2.28 0.77 -2.92
CA SER A 148 -1.61 0.96 -1.62
C SER A 148 -0.51 2.05 -1.67
N LEU A 149 0.77 1.69 -1.51
CA LEU A 149 1.91 2.61 -1.69
C LEU A 149 2.05 3.08 -3.14
N GLY A 150 1.70 2.26 -4.13
CA GLY A 150 1.62 2.66 -5.53
C GLY A 150 0.63 3.79 -5.76
N ALA A 151 -0.43 3.89 -4.94
CA ALA A 151 -1.36 5.00 -4.98
C ALA A 151 -0.72 6.34 -4.55
N VAL A 152 0.28 6.31 -3.66
CA VAL A 152 1.05 7.51 -3.29
C VAL A 152 1.90 8.00 -4.47
N LEU A 153 2.47 7.07 -5.24
CA LEU A 153 3.22 7.40 -6.47
C LEU A 153 2.27 7.95 -7.54
N ALA A 154 1.07 7.36 -7.70
CA ALA A 154 0.05 7.87 -8.62
C ALA A 154 -0.42 9.30 -8.26
N LEU A 155 -0.64 9.58 -6.97
CA LEU A 155 -0.96 10.92 -6.48
C LEU A 155 0.17 11.91 -6.75
N ARG A 156 1.42 11.53 -6.51
CA ARG A 156 2.58 12.39 -6.80
C ARG A 156 2.72 12.66 -8.29
N LEU A 157 2.47 11.67 -9.15
CA LEU A 157 2.44 11.92 -10.60
C LEU A 157 1.38 12.95 -10.98
N ALA A 158 0.18 12.89 -10.38
CA ALA A 158 -0.88 13.85 -10.61
C ALA A 158 -0.57 15.27 -10.09
N GLU A 159 0.33 15.40 -9.11
CA GLU A 159 0.84 16.70 -8.64
C GLU A 159 1.87 17.31 -9.61
N ASP A 160 2.59 16.47 -10.35
CA ASP A 160 3.75 16.88 -11.14
C ASP A 160 3.49 16.80 -12.67
N TYR A 161 2.45 16.05 -13.14
CA TYR A 161 2.12 15.83 -14.54
C TYR A 161 0.62 15.94 -14.80
N GLU A 162 0.23 16.41 -16.00
CA GLU A 162 -1.16 16.39 -16.46
C GLU A 162 -1.57 14.94 -16.81
N LEU A 163 -2.55 14.41 -16.10
CA LEU A 163 -3.10 13.08 -16.30
C LEU A 163 -4.54 13.17 -16.80
N LYS A 164 -5.01 12.13 -17.52
CA LYS A 164 -6.42 12.05 -17.92
C LYS A 164 -7.31 11.71 -16.74
N ASN A 165 -7.04 10.57 -16.08
CA ASN A 165 -7.76 10.12 -14.90
C ASN A 165 -6.82 9.41 -13.91
N ILE A 166 -7.18 9.43 -12.63
CA ILE A 166 -6.45 8.80 -11.53
C ILE A 166 -7.33 7.73 -10.88
N TYR A 167 -6.78 6.54 -10.70
CA TYR A 167 -7.47 5.41 -10.06
C TYR A 167 -6.67 4.94 -8.85
N LEU A 168 -7.25 4.99 -7.68
CA LEU A 168 -6.60 4.60 -6.43
C LEU A 168 -7.29 3.39 -5.80
N VAL A 169 -6.51 2.38 -5.48
CA VAL A 169 -6.99 1.14 -4.85
C VAL A 169 -6.37 1.03 -3.46
N ASN A 170 -7.19 1.13 -2.41
CA ASN A 170 -6.76 1.13 -1.01
C ASN A 170 -5.53 2.03 -0.76
N PRO A 171 -5.57 3.33 -1.10
CA PRO A 171 -4.42 4.23 -1.00
C PRO A 171 -3.84 4.30 0.41
N PHE A 172 -2.52 4.11 0.53
CA PHE A 172 -1.81 4.12 1.81
C PHE A 172 -1.24 5.50 2.13
N ILE A 173 -2.09 6.46 2.47
CA ILE A 173 -1.62 7.76 3.00
C ILE A 173 -1.72 7.85 4.53
N THR A 174 -2.51 6.98 5.14
CA THR A 174 -2.68 6.87 6.59
C THR A 174 -2.81 5.40 6.98
N LYS A 175 -2.06 4.98 8.01
CA LYS A 175 -2.09 3.60 8.52
C LYS A 175 -3.37 3.32 9.29
N SER A 176 -4.00 2.20 9.01
CA SER A 176 -5.09 1.67 9.85
C SER A 176 -4.58 1.43 11.28
N SER A 177 -5.27 1.98 12.27
CA SER A 177 -4.90 1.84 13.69
C SER A 177 -5.90 0.95 14.42
N SER A 178 -5.38 0.03 15.23
CA SER A 178 -6.19 -0.74 16.17
C SER A 178 -6.19 -0.03 17.51
N TRP A 179 -7.35 0.04 18.18
CA TRP A 179 -7.56 0.72 19.46
C TRP A 179 -6.59 0.27 20.59
N TYR A 180 -6.09 -0.96 20.50
CA TYR A 180 -5.13 -1.53 21.46
C TYR A 180 -3.67 -1.14 21.19
N LYS A 181 -3.38 -0.45 20.07
CA LYS A 181 -2.03 0.01 19.74
C LYS A 181 -1.81 1.38 20.35
N VAL A 182 -1.25 1.42 21.56
CA VAL A 182 -1.04 2.63 22.36
C VAL A 182 -0.09 3.63 21.69
N LEU A 183 0.90 3.14 20.92
CA LEU A 183 1.86 4.02 20.24
C LEU A 183 1.42 4.32 18.80
N PRO A 184 1.54 5.59 18.36
CA PRO A 184 1.33 5.95 16.97
C PRO A 184 2.20 5.11 16.02
N PHE A 185 1.67 4.80 14.83
CA PHE A 185 2.36 3.95 13.86
C PHE A 185 3.76 4.46 13.52
N GLU A 186 3.92 5.75 13.25
CA GLU A 186 5.22 6.36 12.92
C GLU A 186 6.25 6.20 14.03
N LEU A 187 5.82 6.37 15.29
CA LEU A 187 6.72 6.20 16.44
C LEU A 187 7.14 4.74 16.60
N ARG A 188 6.20 3.79 16.45
CA ARG A 188 6.52 2.37 16.46
C ARG A 188 7.51 2.02 15.35
N LEU A 189 7.23 2.47 14.14
CA LEU A 189 8.10 2.22 12.98
C LEU A 189 9.51 2.77 13.22
N ARG A 190 9.65 3.98 13.78
CA ARG A 190 10.95 4.56 14.15
C ARG A 190 11.69 3.74 15.20
N LEU A 191 11.00 3.34 16.27
CA LEU A 191 11.60 2.58 17.37
C LEU A 191 12.00 1.16 16.93
N PHE A 192 11.07 0.44 16.30
CA PHE A 192 11.30 -0.96 15.95
C PHE A 192 12.27 -1.13 14.78
N SER A 193 12.29 -0.22 13.81
CA SER A 193 13.25 -0.28 12.72
C SER A 193 14.71 -0.05 13.14
N GLN A 194 14.97 0.41 14.37
CA GLN A 194 16.32 0.48 14.95
C GLN A 194 16.78 -0.87 15.50
N ILE A 195 15.84 -1.75 15.86
CA ILE A 195 16.11 -3.02 16.54
C ILE A 195 15.93 -4.18 15.56
N TYR A 196 14.91 -4.07 14.68
CA TYR A 196 14.52 -5.14 13.77
C TYR A 196 14.66 -4.70 12.33
N ARG A 197 15.17 -5.59 11.51
CA ARG A 197 15.36 -5.37 10.09
C ARG A 197 14.06 -5.63 9.30
N TYR A 198 13.30 -6.65 9.71
CA TYR A 198 12.09 -7.09 9.03
C TYR A 198 10.89 -7.23 9.98
N ASP A 199 9.70 -6.99 9.44
CA ASP A 199 8.42 -7.38 10.02
C ASP A 199 8.02 -8.75 9.45
N LYS A 200 8.02 -9.78 10.27
CA LYS A 200 7.54 -11.10 9.86
C LYS A 200 6.02 -11.14 9.91
N LYS A 201 5.40 -11.23 8.75
CA LYS A 201 3.95 -11.31 8.64
C LYS A 201 3.43 -12.67 9.09
N THR A 202 2.27 -12.69 9.73
CA THR A 202 1.57 -13.93 10.10
C THR A 202 0.78 -14.52 8.92
N LYS A 203 0.44 -13.70 7.92
CA LYS A 203 -0.16 -14.06 6.64
C LYS A 203 0.62 -13.35 5.54
N ILE A 204 0.79 -13.99 4.40
CA ILE A 204 1.55 -13.43 3.28
C ILE A 204 0.96 -12.11 2.77
N ALA A 205 -0.37 -12.00 2.80
CA ALA A 205 -1.09 -10.77 2.43
C ALA A 205 -2.40 -10.64 3.22
N ASN A 206 -2.95 -9.42 3.23
CA ASN A 206 -4.27 -9.12 3.79
C ASN A 206 -5.32 -9.24 2.67
N ILE A 207 -5.65 -10.48 2.32
CA ILE A 207 -6.65 -10.91 1.35
C ILE A 207 -7.60 -11.86 2.08
N ASN A 208 -8.90 -11.70 1.89
CA ASN A 208 -9.94 -12.53 2.50
C ASN A 208 -10.31 -13.72 1.60
N ASP A 209 -10.17 -13.58 0.27
CA ASP A 209 -10.39 -14.68 -0.69
C ASP A 209 -9.20 -15.67 -0.66
N PRO A 210 -9.42 -16.95 -0.27
CA PRO A 210 -8.35 -17.94 -0.27
C PRO A 210 -7.71 -18.19 -1.64
N SER A 211 -8.48 -18.05 -2.72
CA SER A 211 -7.99 -18.21 -4.10
C SER A 211 -7.02 -17.06 -4.45
N GLY A 212 -7.41 -15.82 -4.18
CA GLY A 212 -6.55 -14.66 -4.38
C GLY A 212 -5.30 -14.72 -3.52
N LEU A 213 -5.42 -15.18 -2.26
CA LEU A 213 -4.29 -15.34 -1.36
C LEU A 213 -3.23 -16.33 -1.87
N GLN A 214 -3.65 -17.43 -2.51
CA GLN A 214 -2.74 -18.43 -3.09
C GLN A 214 -1.99 -17.91 -4.33
N GLN A 215 -2.59 -17.00 -5.08
CA GLN A 215 -2.02 -16.45 -6.32
C GLN A 215 -1.19 -15.19 -6.10
N HIS A 216 -1.33 -14.55 -4.94
CA HIS A 216 -0.71 -13.25 -4.68
C HIS A 216 0.78 -13.37 -4.34
N ILE A 217 1.64 -12.96 -5.26
CA ILE A 217 3.10 -12.94 -5.10
C ILE A 217 3.50 -11.81 -4.17
N ALA A 218 3.93 -12.16 -2.97
CA ALA A 218 4.35 -11.21 -1.93
C ALA A 218 5.39 -11.84 -0.99
N TYR A 219 5.93 -11.04 -0.05
CA TYR A 219 6.93 -11.47 0.92
C TYR A 219 6.34 -11.78 2.29
N TRP A 220 6.96 -12.74 2.99
CA TRP A 220 6.70 -13.02 4.41
C TRP A 220 7.44 -12.05 5.34
N ASN A 221 8.69 -11.70 4.99
CA ASN A 221 9.51 -10.78 5.77
C ASN A 221 9.57 -9.42 5.07
N LEU A 222 8.96 -8.42 5.68
CA LEU A 222 8.82 -7.08 5.13
C LEU A 222 9.88 -6.14 5.71
N PRO A 223 10.82 -5.60 4.92
CA PRO A 223 11.80 -4.65 5.44
C PRO A 223 11.13 -3.41 6.03
N TYR A 224 11.56 -2.97 7.21
CA TYR A 224 11.05 -1.73 7.82
C TYR A 224 11.60 -0.47 7.20
N ALA A 225 12.85 -0.52 6.71
CA ALA A 225 13.53 0.65 6.21
C ALA A 225 12.79 1.37 5.07
N PRO A 226 12.31 0.68 4.02
CA PRO A 226 11.56 1.30 2.93
C PRO A 226 10.36 2.10 3.40
N LEU A 227 9.55 1.51 4.28
CA LEU A 227 8.34 2.17 4.78
C LEU A 227 8.70 3.37 5.66
N ARG A 228 9.69 3.22 6.55
CA ARG A 228 10.16 4.32 7.41
C ARG A 228 10.70 5.50 6.61
N THR A 229 11.53 5.22 5.60
CA THR A 229 12.15 6.27 4.77
C THR A 229 11.19 6.86 3.73
N SER A 230 10.05 6.20 3.48
CA SER A 230 8.97 6.74 2.65
C SER A 230 8.02 7.69 3.39
N LEU A 231 8.01 7.73 4.73
CA LEU A 231 7.09 8.58 5.49
C LEU A 231 7.17 10.08 5.13
N PRO A 232 8.35 10.69 4.92
CA PRO A 232 8.41 12.09 4.48
C PRO A 232 7.73 12.28 3.12
N PHE A 233 8.00 11.41 2.13
CA PHE A 233 7.38 11.46 0.81
C PHE A 233 5.84 11.40 0.90
N ILE A 234 5.30 10.49 1.72
CA ILE A 234 3.85 10.39 1.95
C ILE A 234 3.29 11.71 2.52
N ARG A 235 4.00 12.34 3.47
CA ARG A 235 3.57 13.63 4.05
C ARG A 235 3.63 14.77 3.03
N GLU A 236 4.66 14.82 2.21
CA GLU A 236 4.80 15.80 1.13
C GLU A 236 3.65 15.67 0.14
N THR A 237 3.38 14.47 -0.39
CA THR A 237 2.25 14.20 -1.28
C THR A 237 0.92 14.58 -0.62
N ARG A 238 0.67 14.19 0.65
CA ARG A 238 -0.54 14.60 1.37
C ARG A 238 -0.72 16.11 1.48
N SER A 239 0.35 16.86 1.63
CA SER A 239 0.28 18.33 1.75
C SER A 239 -0.04 19.04 0.45
N ARG A 240 0.06 18.34 -0.70
CA ARG A 240 -0.17 18.86 -2.05
C ARG A 240 -1.43 18.29 -2.70
N LEU A 241 -2.22 17.46 -2.03
CA LEU A 241 -3.47 16.88 -2.58
C LEU A 241 -4.42 17.92 -3.18
N PHE A 242 -4.40 19.17 -2.68
CA PHE A 242 -5.22 20.28 -3.20
C PHE A 242 -4.78 20.76 -4.60
N GLU A 243 -3.65 20.34 -5.11
CA GLU A 243 -3.18 20.66 -6.46
C GLU A 243 -3.80 19.73 -7.52
N ILE A 244 -4.32 18.57 -7.12
CA ILE A 244 -4.90 17.57 -7.99
C ILE A 244 -6.30 18.02 -8.46
N THR A 245 -6.49 18.14 -9.78
CA THR A 245 -7.72 18.58 -10.44
C THR A 245 -8.31 17.54 -11.38
N GLU A 246 -7.56 16.53 -11.73
CA GLU A 246 -7.93 15.43 -12.63
C GLU A 246 -9.09 14.61 -12.06
N PRO A 247 -9.94 14.02 -12.90
CA PRO A 247 -10.95 13.06 -12.46
C PRO A 247 -10.31 11.92 -11.65
N ILE A 248 -10.89 11.60 -10.49
CA ILE A 248 -10.32 10.62 -9.56
C ILE A 248 -11.35 9.61 -9.09
N PHE A 249 -11.01 8.33 -9.21
CA PHE A 249 -11.78 7.22 -8.68
C PHE A 249 -11.00 6.53 -7.56
N ILE A 250 -11.63 6.27 -6.42
CA ILE A 250 -11.03 5.62 -5.25
C ILE A 250 -11.85 4.38 -4.90
N ALA A 251 -11.25 3.19 -4.95
CA ALA A 251 -11.82 1.99 -4.37
C ALA A 251 -11.19 1.71 -3.01
N HIS A 252 -11.98 1.54 -1.94
CA HIS A 252 -11.45 1.30 -0.60
C HIS A 252 -12.29 0.32 0.20
N ALA A 253 -11.62 -0.68 0.81
CA ALA A 253 -12.27 -1.63 1.70
C ALA A 253 -12.52 -1.00 3.08
N ARG A 254 -13.76 -1.04 3.56
CA ARG A 254 -14.11 -0.56 4.92
C ARG A 254 -13.37 -1.31 6.03
N THR A 255 -13.01 -2.58 5.75
CA THR A 255 -12.31 -3.47 6.67
C THR A 255 -10.80 -3.54 6.43
N ASP A 256 -10.23 -2.60 5.65
CA ASP A 256 -8.81 -2.57 5.36
C ASP A 256 -7.98 -2.48 6.66
N SER A 257 -7.19 -3.53 6.92
CA SER A 257 -6.36 -3.65 8.12
C SER A 257 -4.99 -2.98 7.97
N VAL A 258 -4.66 -2.45 6.79
CA VAL A 258 -3.37 -1.85 6.44
C VAL A 258 -3.52 -0.35 6.22
N ALA A 259 -4.22 0.07 5.18
CA ALA A 259 -4.51 1.47 4.89
C ALA A 259 -5.81 1.90 5.58
N SER A 260 -5.83 3.08 6.18
CA SER A 260 -7.02 3.55 6.87
C SER A 260 -8.08 4.08 5.89
N PRO A 261 -9.36 3.68 6.02
CA PRO A 261 -10.45 4.29 5.28
C PRO A 261 -10.53 5.83 5.42
N SER A 262 -10.02 6.37 6.55
CA SER A 262 -9.91 7.82 6.72
C SER A 262 -8.97 8.48 5.71
N GLY A 263 -7.97 7.75 5.21
CA GLY A 263 -7.08 8.23 4.15
C GLY A 263 -7.81 8.45 2.83
N ALA A 264 -8.69 7.53 2.44
CA ALA A 264 -9.52 7.70 1.24
C ALA A 264 -10.46 8.92 1.37
N ASN A 265 -11.10 9.11 2.54
CA ASN A 265 -11.90 10.31 2.80
C ASN A 265 -11.07 11.58 2.77
N GLU A 266 -9.83 11.55 3.27
CA GLU A 266 -8.91 12.68 3.24
C GLU A 266 -8.55 13.06 1.80
N ILE A 267 -8.18 12.09 0.95
CA ILE A 267 -7.91 12.33 -0.47
C ILE A 267 -9.14 12.97 -1.12
N TYR A 268 -10.31 12.32 -1.00
CA TYR A 268 -11.55 12.79 -1.58
C TYR A 268 -11.92 14.22 -1.17
N GLY A 269 -11.70 14.55 0.11
CA GLY A 269 -11.99 15.87 0.66
C GLY A 269 -10.98 16.96 0.27
N SER A 270 -9.74 16.58 -0.06
CA SER A 270 -8.64 17.52 -0.30
C SER A 270 -8.41 17.85 -1.77
N VAL A 271 -8.63 16.88 -2.68
CA VAL A 271 -8.44 17.11 -4.12
C VAL A 271 -9.49 18.09 -4.68
N GLN A 272 -9.08 18.87 -5.69
CA GLN A 272 -9.93 19.85 -6.37
C GLN A 272 -10.61 19.29 -7.63
N SER A 273 -10.54 17.98 -7.82
CA SER A 273 -11.21 17.27 -8.91
C SER A 273 -12.70 17.56 -8.93
N LYS A 274 -13.24 17.92 -10.09
CA LYS A 274 -14.68 18.12 -10.29
C LYS A 274 -15.44 16.81 -10.33
N GLU A 275 -14.83 15.81 -10.98
CA GLU A 275 -15.31 14.44 -11.07
C GLU A 275 -14.52 13.56 -10.10
N LYS A 276 -15.13 13.19 -8.99
CA LYS A 276 -14.50 12.35 -7.98
C LYS A 276 -15.48 11.39 -7.35
N GLU A 277 -15.04 10.14 -7.13
CA GLU A 277 -15.88 9.05 -6.66
C GLU A 277 -15.15 8.16 -5.68
N ILE A 278 -15.86 7.64 -4.65
CA ILE A 278 -15.35 6.57 -3.77
C ILE A 278 -16.29 5.39 -3.82
N LEU A 279 -15.76 4.24 -4.19
CA LEU A 279 -16.38 2.93 -4.05
C LEU A 279 -15.97 2.30 -2.71
N TRP A 280 -16.94 2.07 -1.83
CA TRP A 280 -16.72 1.41 -0.54
C TRP A 280 -17.06 -0.06 -0.59
N LEU A 281 -16.09 -0.92 -0.24
CA LEU A 281 -16.19 -2.37 -0.25
C LEU A 281 -16.22 -2.92 1.18
N SER A 282 -16.94 -4.02 1.42
CA SER A 282 -17.19 -4.50 2.78
C SER A 282 -16.73 -5.94 3.05
N ARG A 283 -16.46 -6.72 2.01
CA ARG A 283 -16.10 -8.15 2.09
C ARG A 283 -14.60 -8.38 1.91
N SER A 284 -13.93 -7.48 1.22
CA SER A 284 -12.51 -7.54 0.88
C SER A 284 -11.65 -6.84 1.94
N ASN A 285 -10.34 -7.08 1.91
CA ASN A 285 -9.34 -6.44 2.74
C ASN A 285 -8.41 -5.56 1.89
N HIS A 286 -7.10 -5.51 2.20
CA HIS A 286 -6.18 -4.53 1.64
C HIS A 286 -5.86 -4.72 0.16
N VAL A 287 -5.73 -5.94 -0.35
CA VAL A 287 -5.36 -6.20 -1.76
C VAL A 287 -6.61 -6.46 -2.58
N LEU A 288 -7.37 -5.39 -2.87
CA LEU A 288 -8.70 -5.47 -3.49
C LEU A 288 -8.73 -6.20 -4.85
N LEU A 289 -7.71 -5.98 -5.70
CA LEU A 289 -7.63 -6.58 -7.03
C LEU A 289 -7.35 -8.10 -7.01
N MET A 290 -7.17 -8.66 -5.83
CA MET A 290 -6.98 -10.10 -5.60
C MET A 290 -7.99 -10.68 -4.61
N ASP A 291 -9.00 -9.90 -4.17
CA ASP A 291 -9.94 -10.28 -3.13
C ASP A 291 -11.37 -10.49 -3.68
N TYR A 292 -12.32 -10.80 -2.81
CA TYR A 292 -13.70 -11.16 -3.16
C TYR A 292 -14.43 -10.17 -4.07
N GLU A 293 -14.16 -8.88 -3.94
CA GLU A 293 -14.87 -7.81 -4.67
C GLU A 293 -14.03 -7.26 -5.84
N LYS A 294 -12.99 -7.98 -6.30
CA LYS A 294 -12.12 -7.55 -7.40
C LYS A 294 -12.87 -7.21 -8.69
N GLU A 295 -13.88 -8.02 -9.05
CA GLU A 295 -14.67 -7.80 -10.26
C GLU A 295 -15.52 -6.52 -10.16
N GLU A 296 -16.04 -6.21 -8.97
CA GLU A 296 -16.76 -4.96 -8.71
C GLU A 296 -15.82 -3.75 -8.84
N VAL A 297 -14.61 -3.82 -8.28
CA VAL A 297 -13.59 -2.77 -8.44
C VAL A 297 -13.25 -2.56 -9.90
N ILE A 298 -12.95 -3.63 -10.63
CA ILE A 298 -12.56 -3.58 -12.05
C ILE A 298 -13.70 -2.99 -12.89
N SER A 299 -14.93 -3.47 -12.72
CA SER A 299 -16.08 -2.97 -13.50
C SER A 299 -16.36 -1.50 -13.24
N ASN A 300 -16.19 -1.01 -12.00
CA ASN A 300 -16.37 0.40 -11.68
C ASN A 300 -15.24 1.27 -12.24
N ILE A 301 -13.99 0.79 -12.29
CA ILE A 301 -12.88 1.48 -12.98
C ILE A 301 -13.21 1.63 -14.48
N ILE A 302 -13.67 0.56 -15.13
CA ILE A 302 -14.07 0.59 -16.54
C ILE A 302 -15.21 1.58 -16.75
N SER A 303 -16.26 1.53 -15.96
CA SER A 303 -17.43 2.41 -16.08
C SER A 303 -17.08 3.88 -15.79
N PHE A 304 -16.13 4.14 -14.89
CA PHE A 304 -15.63 5.50 -14.64
C PHE A 304 -14.88 6.02 -15.88
N GLU A 305 -13.99 5.21 -16.48
CA GLU A 305 -13.25 5.58 -17.68
C GLU A 305 -14.19 5.85 -18.89
N GLU A 306 -15.24 5.04 -19.05
CA GLU A 306 -16.21 5.21 -20.16
C GLU A 306 -16.86 6.60 -20.21
N ARG A 307 -16.96 7.30 -19.08
CA ARG A 307 -17.51 8.66 -19.02
C ARG A 307 -16.60 9.73 -19.64
N PHE A 308 -15.32 9.41 -19.85
CA PHE A 308 -14.30 10.33 -20.36
C PHE A 308 -13.73 9.93 -21.73
N ARG A 309 -14.43 9.00 -22.44
CA ARG A 309 -14.03 8.55 -23.79
C ARG A 309 -14.73 9.23 -24.93
#